data_9ae6b5d22867496bcb1a8f36215dfa99
#
_entry.id   9ae6b5d22867496bcb1a8f36215dfa99
#
_cell.length_a   1.000
_cell.length_b   1.000
_cell.length_c   1.000
_cell.angle_alpha   90.00
_cell.angle_beta   90.00
_cell.angle_gamma   90.00
#
_symmetry.space_group_name_H-M   'P 1'
#
loop_
_entity.id
_entity.type
_entity.pdbx_description
1 polymer ?
#
loop_
_entity_poly.entity_id
_entity_poly.type
_entity_poly.pdbx_seq_one_letter_code
_entity_poly.pdbx_strand_id
1 'polypeptide(L)'
;VKLLILVVDDEPDVEMLFRQHFRRDLRAGRFSMEFAQSASAALQSISDASDASLILILSDINMPGMSGIELLPKAKAVRPDVPVIMITAYGDAETKQKALESGADALLTKPIDFVMLRNEIDTRVERAA
;
A
#
# COMPACT_ATOMS: atom_id res chain seq x y z
N VAL A 1 15.02 9.92 9.92
CA VAL A 1 14.65 9.02 8.82
C VAL A 1 13.23 9.33 8.37
N LYS A 2 13.06 9.54 7.07
CA LYS A 2 11.76 9.83 6.48
C LYS A 2 11.00 8.53 6.23
N LEU A 3 9.82 8.39 6.82
CA LEU A 3 8.99 7.21 6.64
C LEU A 3 8.18 7.34 5.35
N LEU A 4 8.12 6.27 4.57
CA LEU A 4 7.47 6.26 3.26
C LEU A 4 6.38 5.21 3.21
N ILE A 5 5.22 5.59 2.68
CA ILE A 5 4.12 4.69 2.36
C ILE A 5 3.94 4.69 0.84
N LEU A 6 3.98 3.51 0.23
CA LEU A 6 3.77 3.36 -1.20
C LEU A 6 2.33 2.96 -1.46
N VAL A 7 1.64 3.72 -2.31
CA VAL A 7 0.26 3.44 -2.71
C VAL A 7 0.26 3.05 -4.19
N VAL A 8 -0.26 1.87 -4.49
CA VAL A 8 -0.31 1.32 -5.85
C VAL A 8 -1.76 1.22 -6.30
N ASP A 9 -2.13 2.00 -7.30
CA ASP A 9 -3.46 2.00 -7.88
C ASP A 9 -3.39 2.61 -9.28
N ASP A 10 -4.06 2.00 -10.25
CA ASP A 10 -4.04 2.48 -11.63
C ASP A 10 -4.95 3.69 -11.87
N GLU A 11 -5.82 4.03 -10.91
CA GLU A 11 -6.70 5.19 -11.00
C GLU A 11 -5.98 6.46 -10.52
N PRO A 12 -5.78 7.47 -11.38
CA PRO A 12 -5.05 8.68 -10.99
C PRO A 12 -5.75 9.49 -9.88
N ASP A 13 -7.06 9.38 -9.76
CA ASP A 13 -7.82 10.11 -8.72
C ASP A 13 -7.49 9.63 -7.30
N VAL A 14 -6.93 8.44 -7.15
CA VAL A 14 -6.57 7.87 -5.85
C VAL A 14 -5.49 8.71 -5.16
N GLU A 15 -4.52 9.19 -5.90
CA GLU A 15 -3.48 10.05 -5.33
C GLU A 15 -4.07 11.30 -4.69
N MET A 16 -4.96 11.98 -5.41
CA MET A 16 -5.63 13.19 -4.90
C MET A 16 -6.41 12.88 -3.62
N LEU A 17 -7.16 11.79 -3.63
CA LEU A 17 -7.97 11.37 -2.50
C LEU A 17 -7.13 11.10 -1.26
N PHE A 18 -6.04 10.34 -1.41
CA PHE A 18 -5.14 10.05 -0.30
C PHE A 18 -4.43 11.30 0.22
N ARG A 19 -3.97 12.17 -0.66
CA ARG A 19 -3.31 13.42 -0.27
C ARG A 19 -4.26 14.33 0.49
N GLN A 20 -5.54 14.33 0.13
CA GLN A 20 -6.55 15.11 0.82
C GLN A 20 -6.82 14.55 2.23
N HIS A 21 -6.99 13.25 2.37
CA HIS A 21 -7.28 12.61 3.66
C HIS A 21 -6.10 12.67 4.64
N PHE A 22 -4.87 12.63 4.13
CA PHE A 22 -3.66 12.61 4.96
C PHE A 22 -2.88 13.92 4.89
N ARG A 23 -3.51 15.00 4.45
CA ARG A 23 -2.84 16.28 4.24
C ARG A 23 -2.09 16.79 5.49
N ARG A 24 -2.71 16.69 6.66
CA ARG A 24 -2.09 17.16 7.91
C ARG A 24 -0.86 16.34 8.27
N ASP A 25 -0.94 15.03 8.11
CA ASP A 25 0.17 14.11 8.39
C ASP A 25 1.34 14.37 7.45
N LEU A 26 1.04 14.57 6.17
CA LEU A 26 2.07 14.85 5.17
C LEU A 26 2.75 16.21 5.42
N ARG A 27 1.98 17.23 5.77
CA ARG A 27 2.52 18.54 6.11
C ARG A 27 3.36 18.53 7.39
N ALA A 28 2.95 17.73 8.35
CA ALA A 28 3.68 17.59 9.62
C ALA A 28 4.93 16.73 9.50
N GLY A 29 5.13 16.09 8.35
CA GLY A 29 6.29 15.24 8.12
C GLY A 29 6.24 13.91 8.88
N ARG A 30 5.06 13.47 9.31
CA ARG A 30 4.93 12.17 9.98
C ARG A 30 5.33 11.03 9.07
N PHE A 31 4.99 11.14 7.79
CA PHE A 31 5.37 10.20 6.74
C PHE A 31 5.20 10.88 5.37
N SER A 32 5.76 10.26 4.35
CA SER A 32 5.53 10.64 2.96
C SER A 32 4.72 9.57 2.27
N MET A 33 4.03 9.93 1.21
CA MET A 33 3.35 8.98 0.33
C MET A 33 3.90 9.10 -1.07
N GLU A 34 4.16 7.96 -1.68
CA GLU A 34 4.54 7.85 -3.09
C GLU A 34 3.48 7.02 -3.79
N PHE A 35 3.17 7.38 -5.03
CA PHE A 35 2.08 6.73 -5.78
C PHE A 35 2.62 6.09 -7.05
N ALA A 36 2.25 4.82 -7.26
CA ALA A 36 2.58 4.07 -8.46
C ALA A 36 1.28 3.66 -9.15
N GLN A 37 1.19 3.87 -10.45
CA GLN A 37 -0.03 3.56 -11.22
C GLN A 37 0.00 2.20 -11.90
N SER A 38 1.02 1.41 -11.63
CA SER A 38 1.14 0.05 -12.15
C SER A 38 2.00 -0.79 -11.21
N ALA A 39 1.89 -2.10 -11.34
CA ALA A 39 2.72 -3.01 -10.57
C ALA A 39 4.21 -2.87 -10.94
N SER A 40 4.52 -2.65 -12.21
CA SER A 40 5.90 -2.44 -12.65
C SER A 40 6.51 -1.18 -12.02
N ALA A 41 5.77 -0.08 -12.02
CA ALA A 41 6.20 1.16 -11.38
C ALA A 41 6.37 0.97 -9.87
N ALA A 42 5.48 0.20 -9.26
CA ALA A 42 5.56 -0.11 -7.83
C ALA A 42 6.85 -0.88 -7.50
N LEU A 43 7.18 -1.89 -8.29
CA LEU A 43 8.42 -2.67 -8.09
C LEU A 43 9.66 -1.80 -8.21
N GLN A 44 9.66 -0.86 -9.15
CA GLN A 44 10.75 0.10 -9.28
C GLN A 44 10.88 0.98 -8.05
N SER A 45 9.75 1.50 -7.55
CA SER A 45 9.73 2.33 -6.34
C SER A 45 10.22 1.55 -5.11
N ILE A 46 9.84 0.28 -4.99
CA ILE A 46 10.28 -0.58 -3.88
C ILE A 46 11.80 -0.78 -3.95
N SER A 47 12.33 -1.04 -5.14
CA SER A 47 13.77 -1.24 -5.34
C SER A 47 14.57 0.04 -5.05
N ASP A 48 14.00 1.20 -5.37
CA ASP A 48 14.67 2.49 -5.18
C ASP A 48 14.58 3.01 -3.74
N ALA A 49 13.63 2.50 -2.95
CA ALA A 49 13.44 2.94 -1.57
C ALA A 49 14.58 2.44 -0.67
N SER A 50 15.04 3.29 0.24
CA SER A 50 16.03 2.86 1.23
C SER A 50 15.38 1.91 2.23
N ASP A 51 16.18 1.01 2.80
CA ASP A 51 15.71 -0.01 3.73
C ASP A 51 14.98 0.56 4.95
N ALA A 52 15.38 1.74 5.40
CA ALA A 52 14.84 2.35 6.60
C ALA A 52 13.57 3.20 6.34
N SER A 53 13.22 3.49 5.09
CA SER A 53 12.16 4.45 4.78
C SER A 53 10.81 3.82 4.48
N LEU A 54 10.78 2.71 3.73
CA LEU A 54 9.50 2.10 3.31
C LEU A 54 8.91 1.27 4.44
N ILE A 55 7.75 1.70 4.95
CA ILE A 55 7.11 1.06 6.11
C ILE A 55 5.81 0.34 5.79
N LEU A 56 5.20 0.61 4.65
CA LEU A 56 3.90 0.04 4.28
C LEU A 56 3.68 0.16 2.79
N ILE A 57 3.09 -0.87 2.20
CA ILE A 57 2.62 -0.86 0.82
C ILE A 57 1.11 -1.07 0.82
N LEU A 58 0.38 -0.17 0.16
CA LEU A 58 -1.06 -0.29 -0.05
C LEU A 58 -1.27 -0.54 -1.54
N SER A 59 -1.89 -1.64 -1.93
CA SER A 59 -2.04 -1.97 -3.35
C SER A 59 -3.45 -2.37 -3.71
N ASP A 60 -3.96 -1.80 -4.79
CA ASP A 60 -5.17 -2.29 -5.44
C ASP A 60 -4.89 -3.70 -6.01
N ILE A 61 -5.89 -4.56 -5.98
CA ILE A 61 -5.79 -5.89 -6.57
C ILE A 61 -6.00 -5.83 -8.09
N ASN A 62 -7.01 -5.09 -8.52
CA ASN A 62 -7.45 -5.10 -9.92
C ASN A 62 -6.77 -3.99 -10.72
N MET A 63 -5.66 -4.33 -11.37
CA MET A 63 -4.91 -3.41 -12.23
C MET A 63 -4.64 -4.06 -13.58
N PRO A 64 -4.58 -3.27 -14.68
CA PRO A 64 -4.21 -3.80 -15.98
C PRO A 64 -2.79 -4.38 -15.97
N GLY A 65 -2.56 -5.42 -16.73
CA GLY A 65 -1.27 -6.11 -16.74
C GLY A 65 -1.10 -6.97 -15.51
N MET A 66 -0.10 -6.66 -14.69
CA MET A 66 0.14 -7.39 -13.46
C MET A 66 -0.85 -6.93 -12.38
N SER A 67 -1.61 -7.87 -11.81
CA SER A 67 -2.53 -7.58 -10.71
C SER A 67 -1.80 -7.36 -9.40
N GLY A 68 -2.52 -6.84 -8.39
CA GLY A 68 -1.96 -6.69 -7.05
C GLY A 68 -1.58 -8.02 -6.42
N ILE A 69 -2.36 -9.08 -6.69
CA ILE A 69 -2.04 -10.42 -6.16
C ILE A 69 -0.76 -10.96 -6.79
N GLU A 70 -0.53 -10.69 -8.08
CA GLU A 70 0.72 -11.07 -8.74
C GLU A 70 1.91 -10.22 -8.27
N LEU A 71 1.67 -8.94 -7.98
CA LEU A 71 2.70 -8.04 -7.43
C LEU A 71 3.18 -8.50 -6.06
N LEU A 72 2.27 -9.01 -5.23
CA LEU A 72 2.50 -9.27 -3.82
C LEU A 72 3.71 -10.20 -3.55
N PRO A 73 3.84 -11.39 -4.18
CA PRO A 73 5.02 -12.20 -3.95
C PRO A 73 6.31 -11.56 -4.44
N LYS A 74 6.23 -10.75 -5.49
CA LYS A 74 7.39 -10.03 -6.02
C LYS A 74 7.85 -8.93 -5.05
N ALA A 75 6.91 -8.20 -4.48
CA ALA A 75 7.20 -7.18 -3.47
C ALA A 75 7.80 -7.81 -2.22
N LYS A 76 7.24 -8.91 -1.76
CA LYS A 76 7.74 -9.64 -0.58
C LYS A 76 9.12 -10.27 -0.82
N ALA A 77 9.43 -10.63 -2.06
CA ALA A 77 10.77 -11.13 -2.39
C ALA A 77 11.83 -10.03 -2.27
N VAL A 78 11.49 -8.80 -2.63
CA VAL A 78 12.40 -7.66 -2.53
C VAL A 78 12.47 -7.13 -1.09
N ARG A 79 11.33 -6.99 -0.45
CA ARG A 79 11.21 -6.43 0.91
C ARG A 79 10.30 -7.30 1.77
N PRO A 80 10.78 -8.44 2.27
CA PRO A 80 9.95 -9.36 3.09
C PRO A 80 9.53 -8.75 4.43
N ASP A 81 10.23 -7.71 4.89
CA ASP A 81 9.98 -7.01 6.14
C ASP A 81 8.83 -5.99 6.06
N VAL A 82 8.43 -5.58 4.84
CA VAL A 82 7.44 -4.52 4.67
C VAL A 82 6.04 -5.12 4.54
N PRO A 83 5.08 -4.71 5.40
CA PRO A 83 3.72 -5.21 5.30
C PRO A 83 3.02 -4.67 4.04
N VAL A 84 2.16 -5.51 3.47
CA VAL A 84 1.36 -5.17 2.29
C VAL A 84 -0.12 -5.32 2.64
N ILE A 85 -0.87 -4.24 2.49
CA ILE A 85 -2.32 -4.24 2.64
C ILE A 85 -2.93 -4.16 1.25
N MET A 86 -3.77 -5.13 0.91
CA MET A 86 -4.47 -5.15 -0.37
C MET A 86 -5.79 -4.40 -0.26
N ILE A 87 -6.17 -3.72 -1.33
CA ILE A 87 -7.43 -2.97 -1.42
C ILE A 87 -8.18 -3.48 -2.64
N THR A 88 -9.45 -3.82 -2.48
CA THR A 88 -10.24 -4.37 -3.58
C THR A 88 -11.68 -3.88 -3.56
N ALA A 89 -12.29 -3.78 -4.75
CA ALA A 89 -13.73 -3.58 -4.88
C ALA A 89 -14.51 -4.88 -4.63
N TYR A 90 -13.82 -6.03 -4.66
CA TYR A 90 -14.42 -7.35 -4.53
C TYR A 90 -13.99 -7.99 -3.21
N GLY A 91 -14.81 -7.80 -2.18
CA GLY A 91 -14.52 -8.31 -0.84
C GLY A 91 -15.04 -9.73 -0.59
N ASP A 92 -15.16 -10.58 -1.63
CA ASP A 92 -15.60 -11.94 -1.46
C ASP A 92 -14.57 -12.83 -0.77
N ALA A 93 -15.03 -13.99 -0.25
CA ALA A 93 -14.17 -14.90 0.49
C ALA A 93 -13.03 -15.44 -0.36
N GLU A 94 -13.25 -15.67 -1.65
CA GLU A 94 -12.25 -16.20 -2.55
C GLU A 94 -11.11 -15.21 -2.77
N THR A 95 -11.44 -13.95 -3.05
CA THR A 95 -10.44 -12.88 -3.24
C THR A 95 -9.64 -12.67 -1.96
N LYS A 96 -10.32 -12.65 -0.81
CA LYS A 96 -9.68 -12.50 0.48
C LYS A 96 -8.69 -13.63 0.75
N GLN A 97 -9.12 -14.87 0.48
CA GLN A 97 -8.27 -16.05 0.69
C GLN A 97 -7.04 -16.01 -0.19
N LYS A 98 -7.19 -15.68 -1.48
CA LYS A 98 -6.07 -15.57 -2.41
C LYS A 98 -5.06 -14.52 -1.97
N ALA A 99 -5.54 -13.36 -1.52
CA ALA A 99 -4.67 -12.30 -1.04
C ALA A 99 -3.87 -12.75 0.17
N LEU A 100 -4.52 -13.35 1.16
CA LEU A 100 -3.85 -13.81 2.38
C LEU A 100 -2.86 -14.93 2.08
N GLU A 101 -3.22 -15.88 1.22
CA GLU A 101 -2.32 -16.98 0.81
C GLU A 101 -1.09 -16.46 0.08
N SER A 102 -1.22 -15.35 -0.64
CA SER A 102 -0.11 -14.72 -1.36
C SER A 102 0.78 -13.86 -0.46
N GLY A 103 0.42 -13.71 0.81
CA GLY A 103 1.23 -13.01 1.79
C GLY A 103 0.74 -11.62 2.19
N ALA A 104 -0.50 -11.24 1.86
CA ALA A 104 -1.06 -9.96 2.29
C ALA A 104 -1.23 -9.95 3.82
N ASP A 105 -0.87 -8.85 4.43
CA ASP A 105 -1.01 -8.67 5.88
C ASP A 105 -2.43 -8.28 6.26
N ALA A 106 -3.17 -7.67 5.35
CA ALA A 106 -4.57 -7.34 5.53
C ALA A 106 -5.24 -7.09 4.18
N LEU A 107 -6.56 -7.07 4.18
CA LEU A 107 -7.37 -6.76 3.01
C LEU A 107 -8.46 -5.75 3.41
N LEU A 108 -8.54 -4.66 2.66
CA LEU A 108 -9.59 -3.66 2.80
C LEU A 108 -10.46 -3.65 1.56
N THR A 109 -11.76 -3.40 1.73
CA THR A 109 -12.69 -3.30 0.60
C THR A 109 -13.01 -1.84 0.30
N LYS A 110 -13.24 -1.55 -0.99
CA LYS A 110 -13.72 -0.23 -1.42
C LYS A 110 -15.23 -0.11 -1.18
N PRO A 111 -15.76 1.08 -0.83
CA PRO A 111 -15.03 2.33 -0.63
C PRO A 111 -14.13 2.28 0.61
N ILE A 112 -12.98 2.93 0.53
CA ILE A 112 -11.99 2.90 1.60
C ILE A 112 -12.56 3.58 2.85
N ASP A 113 -12.52 2.87 3.98
CA ASP A 113 -12.76 3.46 5.29
C ASP A 113 -11.47 4.11 5.77
N PHE A 114 -11.36 5.42 5.64
CA PHE A 114 -10.13 6.13 5.98
C PHE A 114 -9.85 6.18 7.47
N VAL A 115 -10.84 5.93 8.32
CA VAL A 115 -10.60 5.79 9.77
C VAL A 115 -9.85 4.48 10.06
N MET A 116 -10.31 3.37 9.48
CA MET A 116 -9.62 2.09 9.59
C MET A 116 -8.21 2.15 8.98
N LEU A 117 -8.08 2.76 7.81
CA LEU A 117 -6.79 2.88 7.14
C LEU A 117 -5.83 3.73 7.97
N ARG A 118 -6.30 4.83 8.55
CA ARG A 118 -5.49 5.68 9.42
C ARG A 118 -4.97 4.90 10.62
N ASN A 119 -5.80 4.06 11.22
CA ASN A 119 -5.39 3.24 12.36
C ASN A 119 -4.26 2.25 11.96
N GLU A 120 -4.38 1.65 10.79
CA GLU A 120 -3.33 0.75 10.27
C GLU A 120 -2.03 1.52 10.01
N ILE A 121 -2.12 2.70 9.41
CA ILE A 121 -0.96 3.54 9.12
C ILE A 121 -0.30 3.98 10.43
N ASP A 122 -1.09 4.46 11.39
CA ASP A 122 -0.57 4.91 12.67
C ASP A 122 0.19 3.80 13.40
N THR A 123 -0.34 2.57 13.35
CA THR A 123 0.34 1.40 13.92
C THR A 123 1.71 1.18 13.28
N ARG A 124 1.80 1.29 11.95
CA ARG A 124 3.08 1.10 11.24
C ARG A 124 4.06 2.23 11.51
N VAL A 125 3.57 3.46 11.57
CA VAL A 125 4.41 4.63 11.91
C VAL A 125 4.99 4.48 13.31
N GLU A 126 4.17 4.08 14.27
CA GLU A 126 4.61 3.88 15.66
C GLU A 126 5.66 2.77 15.77
N ARG A 127 5.49 1.67 15.04
CA ARG A 127 6.45 0.56 15.03
C ARG A 127 7.79 0.94 14.41
N ALA A 128 7.78 1.87 13.48
CA ALA A 128 8.98 2.34 12.78
C ALA A 128 9.73 3.43 13.55
N ALA A 129 9.09 4.04 14.53
CA ALA A 129 9.66 5.14 15.29
C ALA A 129 10.69 4.67 16.32
#